data_cff51e96058b65c814c046aeea887245
#
_entry.id   cff51e96058b65c814c046aeea887245
#
_cell.length_a   1.000
_cell.length_b   1.000
_cell.length_c   1.000
_cell.angle_alpha   90.00
_cell.angle_beta   90.00
_cell.angle_gamma   90.00
#
_symmetry.space_group_name_H-M   'P 1'
#
loop_
_entity.id
_entity.type
_entity.pdbx_description
1 polymer ?
#
loop_
_entity_poly.entity_id
_entity_poly.type
_entity_poly.pdbx_seq_one_letter_code
_entity_poly.pdbx_strand_id
1 'polypeptide(L)'
;PEETTTLHQSLGEILKEFQDDIIVISRSDSTLRGHFPLETDTLRLALGIPEAPTLFIPFFEAGGRLTVNDTHYVIEDETATPAHLTSFAQDNTFPFSHSYLPDYLTEKSGATVDVQSLSLADLRSGDITKKLAQLPAASTCIVNAASLTDLNVLSLALLKSDRRFIIRSAASFVQSLAGIVSRPPLDAWQLQDLEPNPNG
;
A
#
# COMPACT_ATOMS: atom_id res chain seq x y z
N PRO A 1 17.49 -8.68 -2.04
CA PRO A 1 16.84 -9.13 -0.78
C PRO A 1 17.64 -8.75 0.46
N GLU A 2 18.95 -9.03 0.51
CA GLU A 2 19.81 -8.78 1.67
C GLU A 2 19.85 -7.30 2.07
N GLU A 3 20.08 -6.39 1.13
CA GLU A 3 20.03 -4.94 1.38
C GLU A 3 18.67 -4.49 1.86
N THR A 4 17.59 -5.03 1.29
CA THR A 4 16.22 -4.75 1.72
C THR A 4 16.00 -5.17 3.17
N THR A 5 16.44 -6.36 3.55
CA THR A 5 16.36 -6.85 4.93
C THR A 5 17.13 -5.93 5.88
N THR A 6 18.38 -5.62 5.58
CA THR A 6 19.24 -4.76 6.40
C THR A 6 18.63 -3.37 6.59
N LEU A 7 18.13 -2.76 5.51
CA LEU A 7 17.50 -1.45 5.56
C LEU A 7 16.25 -1.45 6.45
N HIS A 8 15.33 -2.38 6.22
CA HIS A 8 14.08 -2.44 7.00
C HIS A 8 14.31 -2.80 8.45
N GLN A 9 15.30 -3.64 8.75
CA GLN A 9 15.71 -3.94 10.11
C GLN A 9 16.24 -2.71 10.83
N SER A 10 17.20 -2.00 10.23
CA SER A 10 17.77 -0.78 10.80
C SER A 10 16.72 0.31 11.00
N LEU A 11 15.83 0.52 10.02
CA LEU A 11 14.72 1.47 10.14
C LEU A 11 13.78 1.07 11.27
N GLY A 12 13.40 -0.19 11.36
CA GLY A 12 12.51 -0.67 12.39
C GLY A 12 13.08 -0.50 13.80
N GLU A 13 14.38 -0.76 13.98
CA GLU A 13 15.08 -0.55 15.25
C GLU A 13 15.05 0.92 15.68
N ILE A 14 15.33 1.86 14.76
CA ILE A 14 15.28 3.30 15.03
C ILE A 14 13.85 3.74 15.34
N LEU A 15 12.88 3.32 14.54
CA LEU A 15 11.48 3.74 14.65
C LEU A 15 10.78 3.14 15.86
N LYS A 16 11.33 2.07 16.45
CA LYS A 16 10.78 1.42 17.63
C LYS A 16 10.67 2.36 18.84
N GLU A 17 11.56 3.34 18.96
CA GLU A 17 11.52 4.35 20.02
C GLU A 17 10.34 5.32 19.88
N PHE A 18 9.79 5.47 18.67
CA PHE A 18 8.70 6.39 18.34
C PHE A 18 7.38 5.67 18.04
N GLN A 19 7.32 4.37 18.28
CA GLN A 19 6.25 3.52 17.75
C GLN A 19 4.83 3.90 18.19
N ASP A 20 4.66 4.58 19.32
CA ASP A 20 3.34 5.00 19.83
C ASP A 20 2.86 6.31 19.17
N ASP A 21 3.78 7.04 18.54
CA ASP A 21 3.51 8.37 17.95
C ASP A 21 3.52 8.36 16.41
N ILE A 22 3.83 7.21 15.78
CA ILE A 22 4.01 7.14 14.33
C ILE A 22 3.22 5.99 13.69
N ILE A 23 2.81 6.21 12.44
CA ILE A 23 2.31 5.16 11.55
C ILE A 23 3.39 4.90 10.49
N VAL A 24 3.86 3.64 10.43
CA VAL A 24 4.90 3.24 9.49
C VAL A 24 4.28 2.65 8.23
N ILE A 25 4.66 3.19 7.08
CA ILE A 25 4.20 2.72 5.77
C ILE A 25 5.41 2.25 4.95
N SER A 26 5.40 0.97 4.56
CA SER A 26 6.25 0.48 3.48
C SER A 26 5.66 0.94 2.15
N ARG A 27 6.15 2.08 1.62
CA ARG A 27 5.69 2.63 0.35
C ARG A 27 6.30 1.83 -0.80
N SER A 28 5.48 1.09 -1.50
CA SER A 28 5.84 0.12 -2.52
C SER A 28 5.30 0.51 -3.90
N ASP A 29 5.59 -0.31 -4.89
CA ASP A 29 5.09 -0.14 -6.25
C ASP A 29 3.59 -0.44 -6.37
N SER A 30 2.90 0.35 -7.20
CA SER A 30 1.46 0.20 -7.47
C SER A 30 1.14 -0.88 -8.50
N THR A 31 2.16 -1.49 -9.13
CA THR A 31 2.01 -2.56 -10.13
C THR A 31 2.47 -3.91 -9.58
N LEU A 32 2.38 -4.10 -8.25
CA LEU A 32 2.64 -5.33 -7.51
C LEU A 32 4.11 -5.79 -7.45
N ARG A 33 5.07 -5.03 -7.99
CA ARG A 33 6.50 -5.34 -7.92
C ARG A 33 7.09 -4.98 -6.55
N GLY A 34 8.18 -5.64 -6.18
CA GLY A 34 8.86 -5.40 -4.91
C GLY A 34 9.12 -6.66 -4.11
N HIS A 35 9.76 -6.51 -2.96
CA HIS A 35 10.18 -7.61 -2.08
C HIS A 35 9.11 -8.01 -1.05
N PHE A 36 7.84 -8.13 -1.49
CA PHE A 36 6.80 -8.69 -0.63
C PHE A 36 6.96 -10.22 -0.53
N PRO A 37 6.81 -10.87 0.66
CA PRO A 37 6.49 -10.27 1.96
C PRO A 37 7.73 -9.81 2.77
N LEU A 38 8.94 -9.99 2.26
CA LEU A 38 10.19 -9.76 2.98
C LEU A 38 10.25 -8.38 3.67
N GLU A 39 9.88 -7.31 2.94
CA GLU A 39 9.91 -5.94 3.46
C GLU A 39 8.95 -5.74 4.64
N THR A 40 7.73 -6.28 4.54
CA THR A 40 6.70 -6.14 5.58
C THR A 40 7.01 -7.01 6.80
N ASP A 41 7.51 -8.22 6.60
CA ASP A 41 7.83 -9.14 7.67
C ASP A 41 9.06 -8.68 8.47
N THR A 42 10.10 -8.22 7.77
CA THR A 42 11.29 -7.65 8.42
C THR A 42 10.90 -6.43 9.28
N LEU A 43 10.09 -5.54 8.72
CA LEU A 43 9.64 -4.34 9.42
C LEU A 43 8.78 -4.68 10.65
N ARG A 44 7.86 -5.64 10.52
CA ARG A 44 7.02 -6.13 11.62
C ARG A 44 7.84 -6.63 12.80
N LEU A 45 8.86 -7.45 12.51
CA LEU A 45 9.75 -8.00 13.52
C LEU A 45 10.64 -6.93 14.16
N ALA A 46 11.23 -6.04 13.34
CA ALA A 46 12.10 -4.99 13.83
C ALA A 46 11.36 -3.96 14.71
N LEU A 47 10.11 -3.65 14.40
CA LEU A 47 9.26 -2.81 15.25
C LEU A 47 8.76 -3.53 16.53
N GLY A 48 8.97 -4.83 16.66
CA GLY A 48 8.50 -5.60 17.82
C GLY A 48 6.99 -5.75 17.90
N ILE A 49 6.29 -5.80 16.76
CA ILE A 49 4.83 -5.98 16.65
C ILE A 49 4.47 -7.23 15.84
N PRO A 50 4.92 -8.43 16.23
CA PRO A 50 4.78 -9.64 15.42
C PRO A 50 3.32 -9.99 15.09
N GLU A 51 2.39 -9.61 15.94
CA GLU A 51 0.94 -9.86 15.78
C GLU A 51 0.21 -8.83 14.91
N ALA A 52 0.90 -7.76 14.47
CA ALA A 52 0.25 -6.73 13.66
C ALA A 52 -0.15 -7.28 12.29
N PRO A 53 -1.43 -7.14 11.87
CA PRO A 53 -1.82 -7.51 10.52
C PRO A 53 -1.21 -6.54 9.50
N THR A 54 -1.00 -7.05 8.29
CA THR A 54 -0.55 -6.24 7.15
C THR A 54 -1.75 -5.74 6.35
N LEU A 55 -1.81 -4.45 6.08
CA LEU A 55 -2.74 -3.86 5.10
C LEU A 55 -2.03 -3.75 3.75
N PHE A 56 -2.58 -4.40 2.74
CA PHE A 56 -2.05 -4.43 1.38
C PHE A 56 -2.89 -3.52 0.47
N ILE A 57 -2.34 -2.36 0.09
CA ILE A 57 -3.07 -1.24 -0.54
C ILE A 57 -2.37 -0.79 -1.82
N PRO A 58 -2.43 -1.53 -2.93
CA PRO A 58 -1.70 -1.20 -4.16
C PRO A 58 -2.36 -0.09 -5.00
N PHE A 59 -3.44 0.51 -4.52
CA PHE A 59 -4.19 1.55 -5.23
C PHE A 59 -3.34 2.79 -5.52
N PHE A 60 -3.42 3.26 -6.77
CA PHE A 60 -2.79 4.50 -7.23
C PHE A 60 -3.65 5.17 -8.31
N GLU A 61 -4.49 6.13 -7.91
CA GLU A 61 -5.48 6.77 -8.77
C GLU A 61 -4.85 7.47 -9.99
N ALA A 62 -3.85 8.33 -9.75
CA ALA A 62 -3.21 9.09 -10.82
C ALA A 62 -2.52 8.22 -11.88
N GLY A 63 -2.17 6.99 -11.53
CA GLY A 63 -1.61 6.02 -12.46
C GLY A 63 -2.64 5.02 -13.00
N GLY A 64 -3.91 5.13 -12.64
CA GLY A 64 -4.94 4.19 -13.09
C GLY A 64 -4.83 2.79 -12.45
N ARG A 65 -4.35 2.67 -11.21
CA ARG A 65 -4.24 1.36 -10.51
C ARG A 65 -5.33 1.26 -9.47
N LEU A 66 -6.20 0.25 -9.61
CA LEU A 66 -7.29 0.02 -8.69
C LEU A 66 -7.44 -1.46 -8.33
N THR A 67 -8.10 -1.72 -7.20
CA THR A 67 -8.40 -3.09 -6.74
C THR A 67 -9.89 -3.22 -6.51
N VAL A 68 -10.50 -4.16 -7.22
CA VAL A 68 -11.94 -4.46 -7.12
C VAL A 68 -12.14 -5.96 -7.05
N ASN A 69 -12.94 -6.43 -6.10
CA ASN A 69 -13.16 -7.85 -5.83
C ASN A 69 -11.84 -8.63 -5.70
N ASP A 70 -10.91 -8.05 -4.94
CA ASP A 70 -9.57 -8.57 -4.69
C ASP A 70 -8.71 -8.77 -5.95
N THR A 71 -9.12 -8.24 -7.08
CA THR A 71 -8.34 -8.27 -8.32
C THR A 71 -7.77 -6.88 -8.58
N HIS A 72 -6.45 -6.84 -8.84
CA HIS A 72 -5.74 -5.61 -9.15
C HIS A 72 -5.70 -5.35 -10.65
N TYR A 73 -6.08 -4.14 -11.04
CA TYR A 73 -6.18 -3.70 -12.43
C TYR A 73 -5.27 -2.51 -12.71
N VAL A 74 -4.83 -2.45 -13.96
CA VAL A 74 -4.21 -1.27 -14.58
C VAL A 74 -5.19 -0.71 -15.60
N ILE A 75 -5.50 0.57 -15.50
CA ILE A 75 -6.37 1.27 -16.45
C ILE A 75 -5.49 2.08 -17.38
N GLU A 76 -5.60 1.78 -18.67
CA GLU A 76 -4.97 2.53 -19.76
C GLU A 76 -6.01 2.71 -20.85
N ASP A 77 -6.13 3.92 -21.40
CA ASP A 77 -7.09 4.27 -22.45
C ASP A 77 -8.52 3.76 -22.15
N GLU A 78 -9.01 4.02 -20.93
CA GLU A 78 -10.33 3.59 -20.43
C GLU A 78 -10.54 2.06 -20.36
N THR A 79 -9.49 1.29 -20.57
CA THR A 79 -9.54 -0.17 -20.51
C THR A 79 -8.91 -0.65 -19.18
N ALA A 80 -9.70 -1.42 -18.41
CA ALA A 80 -9.21 -2.06 -17.18
C ALA A 80 -8.61 -3.43 -17.51
N THR A 81 -7.30 -3.54 -17.42
CA THR A 81 -6.56 -4.79 -17.67
C THR A 81 -6.08 -5.39 -16.34
N PRO A 82 -6.34 -6.68 -16.05
CA PRO A 82 -5.73 -7.33 -14.90
C PRO A 82 -4.21 -7.20 -14.93
N ALA A 83 -3.60 -6.81 -13.82
CA ALA A 83 -2.18 -6.42 -13.76
C ALA A 83 -1.23 -7.51 -14.29
N HIS A 84 -1.55 -8.81 -14.11
CA HIS A 84 -0.73 -9.92 -14.60
C HIS A 84 -0.70 -10.04 -16.14
N LEU A 85 -1.65 -9.40 -16.84
CA LEU A 85 -1.71 -9.37 -18.30
C LEU A 85 -0.97 -8.17 -18.90
N THR A 86 -0.38 -7.34 -18.07
CA THR A 86 0.40 -6.17 -18.50
C THR A 86 1.90 -6.45 -18.52
N SER A 87 2.67 -5.56 -19.14
CA SER A 87 4.14 -5.65 -19.17
C SER A 87 4.77 -5.59 -17.77
N PHE A 88 4.06 -5.06 -16.77
CA PHE A 88 4.56 -4.99 -15.38
C PHE A 88 4.78 -6.38 -14.76
N ALA A 89 3.96 -7.37 -15.15
CA ALA A 89 4.10 -8.74 -14.67
C ALA A 89 5.31 -9.50 -15.27
N GLN A 90 5.86 -8.98 -16.37
CA GLN A 90 7.02 -9.56 -17.05
C GLN A 90 8.33 -8.92 -16.60
N ASP A 91 8.33 -8.21 -15.48
CA ASP A 91 9.53 -7.59 -14.90
C ASP A 91 10.62 -8.66 -14.63
N ASN A 92 11.85 -8.39 -15.02
CA ASN A 92 12.95 -9.36 -14.89
C ASN A 92 13.31 -9.66 -13.41
N THR A 93 13.00 -8.75 -12.48
CA THR A 93 13.37 -8.88 -11.07
C THR A 93 12.17 -9.31 -10.23
N PHE A 94 10.99 -8.81 -10.55
CA PHE A 94 9.76 -9.02 -9.78
C PHE A 94 8.60 -9.53 -10.65
N PRO A 95 8.79 -10.61 -11.42
CA PRO A 95 7.71 -11.16 -12.21
C PRO A 95 6.59 -11.69 -11.31
N PHE A 96 5.35 -11.68 -11.82
CA PHE A 96 4.20 -12.27 -11.12
C PHE A 96 3.17 -12.81 -12.11
N SER A 97 2.34 -13.77 -11.68
CA SER A 97 1.41 -14.50 -12.54
C SER A 97 -0.05 -14.24 -12.21
N HIS A 98 -0.36 -13.58 -11.09
CA HIS A 98 -1.72 -13.42 -10.61
C HIS A 98 -2.06 -11.96 -10.32
N SER A 99 -3.26 -11.52 -10.74
CA SER A 99 -3.86 -10.23 -10.36
C SER A 99 -4.92 -10.39 -9.28
N TYR A 100 -5.48 -11.60 -9.12
CA TYR A 100 -6.27 -11.94 -7.96
C TYR A 100 -5.33 -12.00 -6.76
N LEU A 101 -5.49 -11.04 -5.87
CA LEU A 101 -4.48 -10.78 -4.84
C LEU A 101 -4.29 -11.93 -3.84
N PRO A 102 -5.30 -12.72 -3.45
CA PRO A 102 -5.05 -13.92 -2.64
C PRO A 102 -4.06 -14.90 -3.29
N ASP A 103 -4.17 -15.13 -4.59
CA ASP A 103 -3.25 -15.99 -5.34
C ASP A 103 -1.87 -15.34 -5.48
N TYR A 104 -1.83 -14.02 -5.75
CA TYR A 104 -0.58 -13.24 -5.79
C TYR A 104 0.16 -13.31 -4.44
N LEU A 105 -0.55 -13.13 -3.33
CA LEU A 105 0.06 -13.17 -1.98
C LEU A 105 0.64 -14.57 -1.69
N THR A 106 -0.07 -15.63 -2.08
CA THR A 106 0.40 -17.01 -1.97
C THR A 106 1.62 -17.24 -2.87
N GLU A 107 1.59 -16.77 -4.13
CA GLU A 107 2.73 -16.85 -5.06
C GLU A 107 3.98 -16.19 -4.49
N LYS A 108 3.86 -14.99 -3.93
CA LYS A 108 5.01 -14.22 -3.41
C LYS A 108 5.54 -14.73 -2.08
N SER A 109 4.67 -15.27 -1.24
CA SER A 109 5.05 -15.82 0.07
C SER A 109 5.64 -17.23 -0.04
N GLY A 110 5.37 -17.94 -1.13
CA GLY A 110 5.75 -19.36 -1.28
C GLY A 110 5.01 -20.30 -0.31
N ALA A 111 3.99 -19.81 0.37
CA ALA A 111 3.19 -20.55 1.35
C ALA A 111 1.76 -19.98 1.40
N THR A 112 0.82 -20.75 1.93
CA THR A 112 -0.54 -20.26 2.18
C THR A 112 -0.51 -19.12 3.20
N VAL A 113 -1.13 -18.00 2.85
CA VAL A 113 -1.27 -16.80 3.68
C VAL A 113 -2.68 -16.72 4.24
N ASP A 114 -2.83 -16.32 5.51
CA ASP A 114 -4.16 -15.95 6.03
C ASP A 114 -4.57 -14.60 5.44
N VAL A 115 -5.38 -14.67 4.40
CA VAL A 115 -5.83 -13.51 3.62
C VAL A 115 -7.21 -13.08 4.07
N GLN A 116 -7.31 -11.82 4.46
CA GLN A 116 -8.54 -11.11 4.74
C GLN A 116 -8.80 -10.08 3.64
N SER A 117 -10.02 -9.59 3.52
CA SER A 117 -10.36 -8.57 2.53
C SER A 117 -11.29 -7.51 3.12
N LEU A 118 -11.02 -6.25 2.79
CA LEU A 118 -11.92 -5.12 2.94
C LEU A 118 -12.47 -4.78 1.55
N SER A 119 -13.73 -5.14 1.32
CA SER A 119 -14.42 -4.86 0.05
C SER A 119 -14.75 -3.36 -0.10
N LEU A 120 -15.07 -2.92 -1.31
CA LEU A 120 -15.62 -1.58 -1.53
C LEU A 120 -16.91 -1.33 -0.74
N ALA A 121 -17.77 -2.36 -0.59
CA ALA A 121 -18.97 -2.26 0.22
C ALA A 121 -18.64 -2.02 1.69
N ASP A 122 -17.60 -2.65 2.23
CA ASP A 122 -17.16 -2.45 3.60
C ASP A 122 -16.68 -1.03 3.84
N LEU A 123 -15.84 -0.50 2.95
CA LEU A 123 -15.35 0.87 3.04
C LEU A 123 -16.50 1.90 2.97
N ARG A 124 -17.53 1.62 2.19
CA ARG A 124 -18.64 2.55 1.95
C ARG A 124 -19.81 2.39 2.92
N SER A 125 -19.86 1.30 3.71
CA SER A 125 -20.92 1.03 4.69
C SER A 125 -20.74 1.76 6.02
N GLY A 126 -19.54 2.28 6.32
CA GLY A 126 -19.24 3.03 7.53
C GLY A 126 -18.80 2.19 8.75
N ASP A 127 -18.71 0.85 8.67
CA ASP A 127 -18.32 -0.02 9.80
C ASP A 127 -16.86 -0.54 9.70
N ILE A 128 -16.01 0.20 9.03
CA ILE A 128 -14.63 -0.22 8.75
C ILE A 128 -13.77 -0.34 10.02
N THR A 129 -13.99 0.53 11.00
CA THR A 129 -13.23 0.51 12.26
C THR A 129 -13.39 -0.81 13.01
N LYS A 130 -14.61 -1.35 13.04
CA LYS A 130 -14.88 -2.65 13.66
C LYS A 130 -14.20 -3.79 12.90
N LYS A 131 -14.24 -3.76 11.57
CA LYS A 131 -13.56 -4.77 10.74
C LYS A 131 -12.06 -4.75 10.95
N LEU A 132 -11.43 -3.57 10.99
CA LEU A 132 -10.01 -3.43 11.30
C LEU A 132 -9.66 -4.01 12.68
N ALA A 133 -10.50 -3.77 13.69
CA ALA A 133 -10.30 -4.31 15.03
C ALA A 133 -10.39 -5.85 15.08
N GLN A 134 -11.16 -6.46 14.19
CA GLN A 134 -11.40 -7.91 14.13
C GLN A 134 -10.44 -8.69 13.23
N LEU A 135 -9.51 -8.02 12.52
CA LEU A 135 -8.54 -8.73 11.68
C LEU A 135 -7.73 -9.73 12.51
N PRO A 136 -7.49 -10.97 12.04
CA PRO A 136 -6.66 -11.92 12.73
C PRO A 136 -5.24 -11.39 12.94
N ALA A 137 -4.56 -11.88 13.97
CA ALA A 137 -3.16 -11.58 14.21
C ALA A 137 -2.29 -12.03 13.03
N ALA A 138 -1.31 -11.22 12.65
CA ALA A 138 -0.36 -11.47 11.58
C ALA A 138 -0.98 -11.79 10.18
N SER A 139 -2.30 -11.63 10.02
CA SER A 139 -2.97 -11.82 8.72
C SER A 139 -2.56 -10.73 7.71
N THR A 140 -2.79 -10.98 6.44
CA THR A 140 -2.69 -9.97 5.38
C THR A 140 -4.08 -9.58 4.90
N CYS A 141 -4.42 -8.30 5.01
CA CYS A 141 -5.71 -7.78 4.59
C CYS A 141 -5.57 -6.98 3.30
N ILE A 142 -6.20 -7.47 2.23
CA ILE A 142 -6.33 -6.78 0.96
C ILE A 142 -7.34 -5.64 1.13
N VAL A 143 -6.97 -4.44 0.70
CA VAL A 143 -7.86 -3.29 0.66
C VAL A 143 -8.31 -3.03 -0.77
N ASN A 144 -9.59 -3.23 -1.03
CA ASN A 144 -10.18 -2.84 -2.30
C ASN A 144 -10.39 -1.33 -2.31
N ALA A 145 -9.96 -0.66 -3.37
CA ALA A 145 -10.16 0.77 -3.56
C ALA A 145 -10.30 1.08 -5.05
N ALA A 146 -11.29 1.91 -5.38
CA ALA A 146 -11.59 2.37 -6.73
C ALA A 146 -11.56 3.91 -6.85
N SER A 147 -11.39 4.60 -5.72
CA SER A 147 -11.28 6.07 -5.66
C SER A 147 -10.46 6.50 -4.44
N LEU A 148 -9.94 7.72 -4.47
CA LEU A 148 -9.27 8.32 -3.32
C LEU A 148 -10.22 8.44 -2.11
N THR A 149 -11.52 8.60 -2.35
CA THR A 149 -12.54 8.62 -1.30
C THR A 149 -12.57 7.32 -0.50
N ASP A 150 -12.40 6.16 -1.14
CA ASP A 150 -12.34 4.88 -0.45
C ASP A 150 -11.12 4.84 0.50
N LEU A 151 -9.97 5.39 0.07
CA LEU A 151 -8.79 5.49 0.93
C LEU A 151 -8.96 6.51 2.06
N ASN A 152 -9.67 7.61 1.84
CA ASN A 152 -9.93 8.60 2.90
C ASN A 152 -10.76 7.98 4.03
N VAL A 153 -11.73 7.14 3.71
CA VAL A 153 -12.51 6.39 4.72
C VAL A 153 -11.61 5.44 5.51
N LEU A 154 -10.75 4.69 4.84
CA LEU A 154 -9.78 3.83 5.51
C LEU A 154 -8.82 4.62 6.40
N SER A 155 -8.29 5.74 5.92
CA SER A 155 -7.37 6.61 6.65
C SER A 155 -8.00 7.12 7.95
N LEU A 156 -9.24 7.59 7.88
CA LEU A 156 -9.99 8.03 9.08
C LEU A 156 -10.23 6.90 10.07
N ALA A 157 -10.50 5.68 9.59
CA ALA A 157 -10.68 4.53 10.45
C ALA A 157 -9.38 4.09 11.13
N LEU A 158 -8.26 4.16 10.42
CA LEU A 158 -6.93 3.85 10.97
C LEU A 158 -6.50 4.87 12.03
N LEU A 159 -6.73 6.16 11.79
CA LEU A 159 -6.42 7.21 12.77
C LEU A 159 -7.27 7.12 14.05
N LYS A 160 -8.40 6.41 14.01
CA LYS A 160 -9.27 6.14 15.17
C LYS A 160 -9.00 4.78 15.81
N SER A 161 -8.11 3.98 15.24
CA SER A 161 -7.82 2.63 15.71
C SER A 161 -6.68 2.65 16.70
N ASP A 162 -6.87 2.02 17.85
CA ASP A 162 -5.79 1.76 18.83
C ASP A 162 -4.91 0.58 18.40
N ARG A 163 -5.28 -0.11 17.31
CA ARG A 163 -4.55 -1.28 16.80
C ARG A 163 -3.44 -0.85 15.86
N ARG A 164 -2.31 -1.55 15.95
CA ARG A 164 -1.16 -1.33 15.07
C ARG A 164 -1.22 -2.22 13.85
N PHE A 165 -0.72 -1.69 12.75
CA PHE A 165 -0.69 -2.36 11.44
C PHE A 165 0.67 -2.21 10.80
N ILE A 166 1.07 -3.17 9.99
CA ILE A 166 2.07 -2.99 8.95
C ILE A 166 1.33 -2.57 7.68
N ILE A 167 1.73 -1.47 7.08
CA ILE A 167 1.03 -0.94 5.91
C ILE A 167 1.98 -1.03 4.71
N ARG A 168 1.58 -1.79 3.69
CA ARG A 168 2.21 -1.80 2.39
C ARG A 168 1.29 -1.10 1.39
N SER A 169 1.71 0.05 0.89
CA SER A 169 0.84 0.84 0.02
C SER A 169 1.57 1.47 -1.16
N ALA A 170 0.82 1.84 -2.18
CA ALA A 170 1.25 2.78 -3.20
C ALA A 170 1.08 4.24 -2.74
N ALA A 171 1.38 5.19 -3.62
CA ALA A 171 1.48 6.62 -3.27
C ALA A 171 0.17 7.25 -2.79
N SER A 172 -0.99 6.87 -3.36
CA SER A 172 -2.27 7.50 -3.04
C SER A 172 -2.68 7.32 -1.57
N PHE A 173 -2.33 6.20 -0.95
CA PHE A 173 -2.66 5.99 0.46
C PHE A 173 -1.84 6.89 1.38
N VAL A 174 -0.56 7.11 1.08
CA VAL A 174 0.28 8.06 1.85
C VAL A 174 -0.31 9.46 1.81
N GLN A 175 -0.76 9.90 0.62
CA GLN A 175 -1.44 11.18 0.44
C GLN A 175 -2.71 11.27 1.30
N SER A 176 -3.56 10.24 1.22
CA SER A 176 -4.82 10.17 1.97
C SER A 176 -4.60 10.19 3.48
N LEU A 177 -3.69 9.37 3.99
CA LEU A 177 -3.43 9.28 5.43
C LEU A 177 -2.82 10.57 5.99
N ALA A 178 -1.96 11.25 5.21
CA ALA A 178 -1.37 12.53 5.57
C ALA A 178 -2.33 13.72 5.43
N GLY A 179 -3.55 13.51 4.92
CA GLY A 179 -4.53 14.57 4.67
C GLY A 179 -4.08 15.58 3.61
N ILE A 180 -3.19 15.19 2.69
CA ILE A 180 -2.67 16.08 1.65
C ILE A 180 -3.69 16.20 0.53
N VAL A 181 -4.14 17.43 0.29
CA VAL A 181 -5.01 17.74 -0.85
C VAL A 181 -4.20 17.73 -2.13
N SER A 182 -4.70 16.99 -3.13
CA SER A 182 -4.10 16.97 -4.46
C SER A 182 -4.10 18.36 -5.08
N ARG A 183 -2.98 18.76 -5.64
CA ARG A 183 -2.85 19.99 -6.44
C ARG A 183 -2.47 19.62 -7.87
N PRO A 184 -2.94 20.37 -8.88
CA PRO A 184 -2.48 20.17 -10.23
C PRO A 184 -0.95 20.39 -10.31
N PRO A 185 -0.24 19.73 -11.22
CA PRO A 185 1.16 20.04 -11.51
C PRO A 185 1.32 21.53 -11.84
N LEU A 186 2.48 22.08 -11.49
CA LEU A 186 2.81 23.45 -11.88
C LEU A 186 2.79 23.57 -13.41
N ASP A 187 2.11 24.58 -13.93
CA ASP A 187 2.12 24.86 -15.34
C ASP A 187 3.40 25.63 -15.77
N ALA A 188 3.60 25.78 -17.08
CA ALA A 188 4.79 26.45 -17.61
C ALA A 188 4.93 27.91 -17.14
N TRP A 189 3.82 28.60 -16.86
CA TRP A 189 3.83 29.99 -16.38
C TRP A 189 4.26 30.04 -14.91
N GLN A 190 3.73 29.15 -14.08
CA GLN A 190 4.11 29.04 -12.68
C GLN A 190 5.60 28.66 -12.52
N LEU A 191 6.14 27.88 -13.45
CA LEU A 191 7.58 27.54 -13.46
C LEU A 191 8.45 28.72 -13.90
N GLN A 192 7.96 29.61 -14.76
CA GLN A 192 8.69 30.82 -15.19
C GLN A 192 8.85 31.85 -14.08
N ASP A 193 7.90 31.90 -13.14
CA ASP A 193 7.92 32.80 -12.00
C ASP A 193 8.85 32.31 -10.87
N LEU A 194 9.37 31.09 -10.96
CA LEU A 194 10.42 30.62 -10.05
C LEU A 194 11.73 31.28 -10.48
N GLU A 195 12.32 32.08 -9.58
CA GLU A 195 13.62 32.66 -9.84
C GLU A 195 14.62 31.56 -10.21
N PRO A 196 15.36 31.72 -11.33
CA PRO A 196 16.38 30.75 -11.68
C PRO A 196 17.41 30.72 -10.54
N ASN A 197 17.57 29.55 -9.93
CA ASN A 197 18.62 29.36 -8.95
C ASN A 197 19.97 29.59 -9.66
N PRO A 198 20.72 30.65 -9.34
CA PRO A 198 21.97 30.94 -10.02
C PRO A 198 23.07 29.89 -9.80
N ASN A 199 22.80 28.93 -8.88
CA ASN A 199 23.72 27.84 -8.54
C ASN A 199 23.23 26.48 -9.06
N GLY A 200 22.27 26.44 -9.98
CA GLY A 200 21.87 25.37 -10.88
C GLY A 200 21.25 24.18 -10.31
#